data_12e70e9f4f1da06ee184383668ae1201
#
_entry.id   12e70e9f4f1da06ee184383668ae1201
#
_cell.length_a   1.000
_cell.length_b   1.000
_cell.length_c   1.000
_cell.angle_alpha   90.00
_cell.angle_beta   90.00
_cell.angle_gamma   90.00
#
_symmetry.space_group_name_H-M   'P 1'
#
loop_
_entity.id
_entity.type
_entity.pdbx_description
1 polymer ?
#
loop_
_entity_poly.entity_id
_entity_poly.type
_entity_poly.pdbx_seq_one_letter_code
_entity_poly.pdbx_strand_id
1 'polypeptide(L)'
;MNPGKGPDSTRGMGEIKRQQAAGEFAIGRLVSARRSAAGAGRARGVAITWRMARNELDIRPLSGAVGAEIFGVDLAQELDAETVAAIRKVWLDHLVIFFRDQDLPPAKLLGLARHFGQPIEYPFVKGIDGFPEITPVIKLERERVNFGGLWHSDTTYLEQPPMGTMLVAREVPPYGGDTLFANMYLAYERLSAGLRDLLDGLVAVNSSAKADVTQTREDRIRDHGRNDARPEYEALHPVVRTHPETGRMALYINGGHTIRFKDMTEEESAPLLNFLFAHQTRPEFTCRFRWDVGSLAFWDNRCAQHNPINDYHGFRRVMHRVTLAGDRPR
;
A
#
# COMPACT_ATOMS: atom_id res chain seq x y z
N MET A 1 24.71 32.94 -57.84
CA MET A 1 25.40 31.81 -58.45
C MET A 1 24.99 30.53 -57.74
N ASN A 2 24.41 29.66 -58.48
CA ASN A 2 23.68 28.45 -58.11
C ASN A 2 24.65 27.24 -58.04
N PRO A 3 24.22 26.02 -57.76
CA PRO A 3 24.22 25.26 -56.50
C PRO A 3 25.07 23.97 -56.64
N GLY A 4 25.37 23.36 -55.51
CA GLY A 4 26.06 22.07 -55.44
C GLY A 4 25.15 20.97 -54.86
N LYS A 5 24.91 19.98 -55.69
CA LYS A 5 24.10 18.77 -55.47
C LYS A 5 24.62 17.89 -54.33
N GLY A 6 23.71 17.34 -53.52
CA GLY A 6 23.95 16.23 -52.63
C GLY A 6 23.96 14.89 -53.38
N PRO A 7 24.50 13.82 -52.77
CA PRO A 7 24.32 12.48 -53.31
C PRO A 7 23.16 11.74 -52.62
N ASP A 8 22.38 11.16 -53.52
CA ASP A 8 21.38 10.14 -53.35
C ASP A 8 22.03 8.83 -52.83
N SER A 9 21.43 8.18 -51.84
CA SER A 9 21.71 6.79 -51.50
C SER A 9 20.46 6.04 -51.13
N THR A 10 19.69 5.73 -52.17
CA THR A 10 18.81 4.55 -52.16
C THR A 10 19.63 3.30 -52.44
N ARG A 11 19.77 2.44 -51.44
CA ARG A 11 19.96 0.98 -51.61
C ARG A 11 19.99 0.29 -50.23
N GLY A 12 19.12 -0.73 -50.09
CA GLY A 12 19.27 -1.75 -49.06
C GLY A 12 18.00 -2.21 -48.38
N MET A 13 16.89 -2.37 -49.11
CA MET A 13 15.83 -3.31 -48.64
C MET A 13 16.29 -4.73 -48.90
N GLY A 14 16.80 -5.39 -47.88
CA GLY A 14 17.11 -6.80 -47.85
C GLY A 14 16.01 -7.55 -47.11
N GLU A 15 15.37 -8.43 -47.86
CA GLU A 15 14.39 -9.43 -47.42
C GLU A 15 14.89 -10.20 -46.19
N ILE A 16 14.13 -10.23 -45.12
CA ILE A 16 14.16 -11.30 -44.13
C ILE A 16 12.85 -12.09 -44.28
N LYS A 17 12.95 -13.18 -45.01
CA LYS A 17 11.90 -14.17 -45.20
C LYS A 17 11.61 -14.90 -43.88
N ARG A 18 10.33 -14.99 -43.61
CA ARG A 18 9.55 -15.95 -42.82
C ARG A 18 10.30 -17.27 -42.48
N GLN A 19 10.30 -17.56 -41.18
CA GLN A 19 10.15 -18.93 -40.70
C GLN A 19 9.07 -18.95 -39.63
N GLN A 20 7.87 -19.35 -40.03
CA GLN A 20 6.82 -19.84 -39.16
C GLN A 20 7.17 -21.30 -38.83
N ALA A 21 7.37 -21.59 -37.57
CA ALA A 21 7.29 -22.96 -37.06
C ALA A 21 5.99 -23.08 -36.27
N ALA A 22 5.11 -23.92 -36.79
CA ALA A 22 3.86 -24.31 -36.17
C ALA A 22 4.14 -25.16 -34.92
N GLY A 23 3.55 -24.77 -33.79
CA GLY A 23 3.40 -25.60 -32.62
C GLY A 23 1.90 -25.82 -32.38
N GLU A 24 1.40 -26.95 -32.86
CA GLU A 24 0.02 -27.39 -32.59
C GLU A 24 -0.11 -27.78 -31.12
N PHE A 25 -1.00 -27.09 -30.42
CA PHE A 25 -1.53 -27.58 -29.14
C PHE A 25 -2.86 -28.29 -29.39
N ALA A 26 -2.84 -29.61 -29.18
CA ALA A 26 -4.00 -30.47 -29.27
C ALA A 26 -5.04 -30.15 -28.19
N ILE A 27 -6.21 -29.69 -28.60
CA ILE A 27 -7.39 -29.56 -27.74
C ILE A 27 -8.13 -30.90 -27.78
N GLY A 28 -8.04 -31.65 -26.68
CA GLY A 28 -8.82 -32.88 -26.48
C GLY A 28 -10.31 -32.57 -26.31
N ARG A 29 -11.12 -32.89 -27.29
CA ARG A 29 -12.57 -32.97 -27.21
C ARG A 29 -12.95 -34.18 -26.35
N LEU A 30 -13.65 -33.97 -25.23
CA LEU A 30 -14.42 -35.02 -24.58
C LEU A 30 -15.88 -34.98 -25.07
N VAL A 31 -16.23 -36.06 -25.73
CA VAL A 31 -17.53 -36.34 -26.34
C VAL A 31 -18.55 -36.70 -25.25
N SER A 32 -19.70 -36.11 -25.35
CA SER A 32 -20.95 -36.41 -24.64
C SER A 32 -21.41 -37.85 -24.92
N ALA A 33 -21.66 -38.62 -23.88
CA ALA A 33 -22.49 -39.83 -23.96
C ALA A 33 -23.71 -39.70 -23.03
N ARG A 34 -24.85 -39.46 -23.62
CA ARG A 34 -26.14 -39.67 -22.97
C ARG A 34 -26.39 -41.17 -22.89
N ARG A 35 -26.71 -41.72 -21.73
CA ARG A 35 -27.56 -42.90 -21.57
C ARG A 35 -28.47 -42.75 -20.38
N SER A 36 -29.76 -42.85 -20.70
CA SER A 36 -30.89 -43.04 -19.79
C SER A 36 -30.87 -44.45 -19.19
N ALA A 37 -31.13 -44.58 -17.90
CA ALA A 37 -31.81 -45.73 -17.34
C ALA A 37 -32.34 -45.38 -15.95
N ALA A 38 -33.60 -45.59 -15.78
CA ALA A 38 -34.29 -45.51 -14.49
C ALA A 38 -33.88 -46.66 -13.57
N GLY A 39 -33.73 -46.36 -12.29
CA GLY A 39 -33.49 -47.37 -11.26
C GLY A 39 -33.51 -46.73 -9.88
N ALA A 40 -34.63 -46.88 -9.16
CA ALA A 40 -34.81 -46.43 -7.79
C ALA A 40 -33.92 -47.22 -6.86
N GLY A 41 -32.94 -46.57 -6.24
CA GLY A 41 -32.12 -47.08 -5.15
C GLY A 41 -31.77 -45.94 -4.22
N ARG A 42 -32.36 -45.94 -3.00
CA ARG A 42 -31.97 -45.01 -1.93
C ARG A 42 -30.49 -45.27 -1.55
N ALA A 43 -29.58 -44.54 -2.19
CA ALA A 43 -28.22 -44.41 -1.72
C ALA A 43 -28.22 -43.34 -0.63
N ARG A 44 -27.90 -43.71 0.59
CA ARG A 44 -27.53 -42.78 1.67
C ARG A 44 -26.35 -41.99 1.16
N GLY A 45 -26.58 -40.73 0.85
CA GLY A 45 -25.51 -39.78 0.50
C GLY A 45 -24.56 -39.66 1.68
N VAL A 46 -23.38 -40.23 1.55
CA VAL A 46 -22.24 -39.83 2.38
C VAL A 46 -21.94 -38.43 1.93
N ALA A 47 -22.34 -37.46 2.75
CA ALA A 47 -21.84 -36.09 2.61
C ALA A 47 -20.33 -36.15 2.84
N ILE A 48 -19.56 -36.17 1.77
CA ILE A 48 -18.13 -35.91 1.83
C ILE A 48 -18.03 -34.44 2.19
N THR A 49 -18.03 -34.16 3.49
CA THR A 49 -17.55 -32.89 4.01
C THR A 49 -16.05 -32.86 3.70
N TRP A 50 -15.70 -32.15 2.64
CA TRP A 50 -14.33 -31.70 2.45
C TRP A 50 -13.99 -30.83 3.64
N ARG A 51 -13.39 -31.46 4.66
CA ARG A 51 -12.69 -30.74 5.72
C ARG A 51 -11.48 -30.13 5.01
N MET A 52 -11.62 -28.88 4.55
CA MET A 52 -10.45 -28.11 4.17
C MET A 52 -9.45 -28.23 5.31
N ALA A 53 -8.21 -28.56 5.00
CA ALA A 53 -7.14 -28.56 5.98
C ALA A 53 -7.21 -27.19 6.67
N ARG A 54 -7.38 -27.18 8.00
CA ARG A 54 -7.38 -25.96 8.79
C ARG A 54 -6.06 -25.27 8.48
N ASN A 55 -6.14 -24.00 7.99
CA ASN A 55 -5.08 -23.00 7.90
C ASN A 55 -4.31 -22.82 6.58
N GLU A 56 -4.82 -23.14 5.40
CA GLU A 56 -4.27 -22.56 4.18
C GLU A 56 -5.08 -21.29 3.83
N LEU A 57 -4.42 -20.11 3.98
CA LEU A 57 -4.96 -18.84 3.49
C LEU A 57 -4.96 -18.84 1.96
N ASP A 58 -6.09 -18.46 1.32
CA ASP A 58 -6.11 -18.20 -0.13
C ASP A 58 -5.49 -16.82 -0.38
N ILE A 59 -4.25 -16.79 -0.83
CA ILE A 59 -3.44 -15.59 -1.00
C ILE A 59 -3.33 -15.30 -2.51
N ARG A 60 -3.75 -14.11 -2.92
CA ARG A 60 -3.71 -13.66 -4.31
C ARG A 60 -2.91 -12.38 -4.44
N PRO A 61 -1.67 -12.42 -4.96
CA PRO A 61 -0.87 -11.23 -5.20
C PRO A 61 -1.58 -10.26 -6.16
N LEU A 62 -1.57 -8.95 -5.84
CA LEU A 62 -2.10 -7.89 -6.70
C LEU A 62 -1.10 -7.53 -7.81
N SER A 63 0.18 -7.55 -7.49
CA SER A 63 1.27 -7.29 -8.44
C SER A 63 2.49 -8.14 -8.10
N GLY A 64 3.47 -8.17 -9.00
CA GLY A 64 4.75 -8.83 -8.73
C GLY A 64 5.64 -8.09 -7.73
N ALA A 65 5.27 -6.87 -7.33
CA ALA A 65 6.10 -6.01 -6.50
C ALA A 65 5.60 -5.91 -5.05
N VAL A 66 4.29 -5.76 -4.86
CA VAL A 66 3.69 -5.41 -3.57
C VAL A 66 2.20 -5.73 -3.59
N GLY A 67 1.66 -6.09 -2.43
CA GLY A 67 0.24 -6.28 -2.20
C GLY A 67 -0.28 -7.69 -2.49
N ALA A 68 -1.07 -8.21 -1.54
CA ALA A 68 -1.82 -9.45 -1.73
C ALA A 68 -3.21 -9.35 -1.09
N GLU A 69 -4.22 -9.90 -1.73
CA GLU A 69 -5.53 -10.14 -1.13
C GLU A 69 -5.55 -11.49 -0.44
N ILE A 70 -6.13 -11.54 0.76
CA ILE A 70 -6.31 -12.76 1.55
C ILE A 70 -7.80 -13.06 1.62
N PHE A 71 -8.18 -14.27 1.24
CA PHE A 71 -9.55 -14.76 1.24
C PHE A 71 -9.74 -15.88 2.26
N GLY A 72 -11.01 -16.13 2.61
CA GLY A 72 -11.38 -17.26 3.50
C GLY A 72 -11.22 -16.97 4.98
N VAL A 73 -10.92 -15.73 5.38
CA VAL A 73 -10.81 -15.31 6.78
C VAL A 73 -11.86 -14.25 7.10
N ASP A 74 -12.64 -14.47 8.15
CA ASP A 74 -13.51 -13.46 8.76
C ASP A 74 -12.77 -12.84 9.96
N LEU A 75 -12.29 -11.61 9.79
CA LEU A 75 -11.51 -10.89 10.79
C LEU A 75 -12.36 -10.40 11.98
N ALA A 76 -13.69 -10.49 11.90
CA ALA A 76 -14.59 -10.19 13.02
C ALA A 76 -14.67 -11.33 14.05
N GLN A 77 -14.23 -12.53 13.66
CA GLN A 77 -14.14 -13.68 14.58
C GLN A 77 -12.86 -13.62 15.43
N GLU A 78 -12.83 -14.45 16.45
CA GLU A 78 -11.59 -14.67 17.20
C GLU A 78 -10.60 -15.46 16.35
N LEU A 79 -9.40 -14.88 16.16
CA LEU A 79 -8.33 -15.52 15.40
C LEU A 79 -7.42 -16.31 16.35
N ASP A 80 -7.14 -17.54 15.99
CA ASP A 80 -6.12 -18.32 16.71
C ASP A 80 -4.70 -17.84 16.39
N ALA A 81 -3.74 -18.20 17.23
CA ALA A 81 -2.36 -17.76 17.11
C ALA A 81 -1.70 -18.19 15.78
N GLU A 82 -2.11 -19.34 15.23
CA GLU A 82 -1.59 -19.87 13.97
C GLU A 82 -2.06 -19.02 12.79
N THR A 83 -3.34 -18.66 12.75
CA THR A 83 -3.91 -17.77 11.74
C THR A 83 -3.28 -16.37 11.81
N VAL A 84 -3.11 -15.80 13.02
CA VAL A 84 -2.43 -14.51 13.21
C VAL A 84 -1.00 -14.57 12.71
N ALA A 85 -0.24 -15.62 13.02
CA ALA A 85 1.13 -15.80 12.55
C ALA A 85 1.19 -15.95 11.02
N ALA A 86 0.26 -16.69 10.42
CA ALA A 86 0.16 -16.82 8.97
C ALA A 86 -0.14 -15.49 8.28
N ILE A 87 -1.10 -14.72 8.78
CA ILE A 87 -1.41 -13.38 8.28
C ILE A 87 -0.18 -12.46 8.42
N ARG A 88 0.51 -12.47 9.57
CA ARG A 88 1.72 -11.68 9.78
C ARG A 88 2.81 -12.03 8.78
N LYS A 89 3.01 -13.32 8.50
CA LYS A 89 3.98 -13.76 7.49
C LYS A 89 3.64 -13.20 6.10
N VAL A 90 2.38 -13.31 5.66
CA VAL A 90 1.93 -12.76 4.37
C VAL A 90 2.12 -11.24 4.31
N TRP A 91 1.83 -10.53 5.43
CA TRP A 91 2.05 -9.09 5.54
C TRP A 91 3.52 -8.70 5.36
N LEU A 92 4.45 -9.41 6.01
CA LEU A 92 5.88 -9.18 5.87
C LEU A 92 6.41 -9.53 4.47
N ASP A 93 5.85 -10.56 3.83
CA ASP A 93 6.25 -11.00 2.49
C ASP A 93 5.73 -10.02 1.40
N HIS A 94 4.52 -9.48 1.56
CA HIS A 94 3.83 -8.66 0.56
C HIS A 94 3.75 -7.16 0.91
N LEU A 95 4.18 -6.71 2.09
CA LEU A 95 4.24 -5.33 2.59
C LEU A 95 2.86 -4.67 2.82
N VAL A 96 1.86 -5.04 2.06
CA VAL A 96 0.46 -4.68 2.27
C VAL A 96 -0.43 -5.86 1.94
N ILE A 97 -1.41 -6.10 2.81
CA ILE A 97 -2.41 -7.15 2.63
C ILE A 97 -3.81 -6.55 2.67
N PHE A 98 -4.70 -7.18 1.94
CA PHE A 98 -6.08 -6.72 1.79
C PHE A 98 -7.06 -7.83 2.09
N PHE A 99 -8.20 -7.45 2.64
CA PHE A 99 -9.34 -8.33 2.88
C PHE A 99 -10.59 -7.68 2.34
N ARG A 100 -11.51 -8.47 1.79
CA ARG A 100 -12.80 -8.02 1.28
C ARG A 100 -13.92 -8.42 2.25
N ASP A 101 -15.05 -7.73 2.15
CA ASP A 101 -16.33 -8.07 2.80
C ASP A 101 -16.23 -8.24 4.33
N GLN A 102 -15.39 -7.40 4.98
CA GLN A 102 -15.16 -7.46 6.43
C GLN A 102 -16.14 -6.55 7.18
N ASP A 103 -16.98 -7.12 8.02
CA ASP A 103 -17.79 -6.37 8.98
C ASP A 103 -17.03 -6.21 10.31
N LEU A 104 -16.30 -5.09 10.43
CA LEU A 104 -15.44 -4.80 11.59
C LEU A 104 -15.95 -3.58 12.37
N PRO A 105 -16.92 -3.75 13.30
CA PRO A 105 -17.25 -2.70 14.25
C PRO A 105 -15.99 -2.18 14.99
N PRO A 106 -16.01 -0.97 15.55
CA PRO A 106 -14.84 -0.36 16.19
C PRO A 106 -14.11 -1.26 17.18
N ALA A 107 -14.85 -1.94 18.07
CA ALA A 107 -14.25 -2.86 19.04
C ALA A 107 -13.54 -4.06 18.39
N LYS A 108 -14.10 -4.62 17.31
CA LYS A 108 -13.51 -5.72 16.55
C LYS A 108 -12.26 -5.28 15.80
N LEU A 109 -12.30 -4.09 15.21
CA LEU A 109 -11.12 -3.50 14.54
C LEU A 109 -9.96 -3.30 15.51
N LEU A 110 -10.21 -2.79 16.72
CA LEU A 110 -9.16 -2.67 17.75
C LEU A 110 -8.69 -4.03 18.25
N GLY A 111 -9.60 -5.00 18.42
CA GLY A 111 -9.26 -6.37 18.78
C GLY A 111 -8.30 -7.00 17.77
N LEU A 112 -8.62 -6.88 16.48
CA LEU A 112 -7.76 -7.31 15.38
C LEU A 112 -6.39 -6.62 15.43
N ALA A 113 -6.37 -5.30 15.57
CA ALA A 113 -5.13 -4.51 15.59
C ALA A 113 -4.17 -4.96 16.71
N ARG A 114 -4.70 -5.30 17.88
CA ARG A 114 -3.91 -5.77 19.04
C ARG A 114 -3.18 -7.10 18.82
N HIS A 115 -3.62 -7.94 17.89
CA HIS A 115 -2.87 -9.13 17.50
C HIS A 115 -1.54 -8.81 16.80
N PHE A 116 -1.45 -7.63 16.17
CA PHE A 116 -0.29 -7.25 15.37
C PHE A 116 0.60 -6.21 16.06
N GLY A 117 0.08 -5.44 17.00
CA GLY A 117 0.85 -4.44 17.74
C GLY A 117 -0.03 -3.60 18.66
N GLN A 118 0.56 -2.60 19.30
CA GLN A 118 -0.12 -1.67 20.19
C GLN A 118 -0.81 -0.56 19.36
N PRO A 119 -2.16 -0.44 19.36
CA PRO A 119 -2.85 0.70 18.76
C PRO A 119 -2.46 2.00 19.48
N ILE A 120 -2.28 3.07 18.72
CA ILE A 120 -1.95 4.41 19.23
C ILE A 120 -2.93 5.46 18.70
N GLU A 121 -3.10 6.53 19.47
CA GLU A 121 -3.85 7.69 19.04
C GLU A 121 -3.06 8.50 18.00
N TYR A 122 -3.77 9.07 17.02
CA TYR A 122 -3.17 9.96 16.06
C TYR A 122 -3.07 11.39 16.60
N PRO A 123 -1.89 12.04 16.55
CA PRO A 123 -1.67 13.29 17.28
C PRO A 123 -2.50 14.50 16.80
N PHE A 124 -2.99 14.49 15.56
CA PHE A 124 -3.63 15.67 14.96
C PHE A 124 -5.15 15.58 14.84
N VAL A 125 -5.73 14.39 14.94
CA VAL A 125 -7.18 14.20 14.76
C VAL A 125 -7.70 13.32 15.88
N LYS A 126 -8.74 13.78 16.57
CA LYS A 126 -9.42 12.99 17.60
C LYS A 126 -10.01 11.72 16.99
N GLY A 127 -9.87 10.60 17.70
CA GLY A 127 -10.53 9.36 17.37
C GLY A 127 -12.06 9.45 17.47
N ILE A 128 -12.74 8.43 17.04
CA ILE A 128 -14.20 8.31 17.15
C ILE A 128 -14.61 8.15 18.63
N ASP A 129 -15.86 8.51 18.95
CA ASP A 129 -16.36 8.44 20.33
C ASP A 129 -16.27 7.01 20.89
N GLY A 130 -15.67 6.90 22.07
CA GLY A 130 -15.43 5.64 22.76
C GLY A 130 -14.20 4.84 22.25
N PHE A 131 -13.53 5.28 21.17
CA PHE A 131 -12.37 4.59 20.57
C PHE A 131 -11.33 5.61 20.08
N PRO A 132 -10.55 6.21 20.99
CA PRO A 132 -9.62 7.27 20.66
C PRO A 132 -8.51 6.85 19.68
N GLU A 133 -8.18 5.55 19.63
CA GLU A 133 -7.18 5.00 18.70
C GLU A 133 -7.70 4.81 17.27
N ILE A 134 -9.03 4.95 17.03
CA ILE A 134 -9.62 4.86 15.69
C ILE A 134 -9.80 6.25 15.11
N THR A 135 -8.93 6.61 14.19
CA THR A 135 -9.00 7.91 13.49
C THR A 135 -9.98 7.85 12.31
N PRO A 136 -11.01 8.72 12.28
CA PRO A 136 -11.89 8.82 11.11
C PRO A 136 -11.17 9.59 9.99
N VAL A 137 -10.99 8.95 8.83
CA VAL A 137 -10.48 9.57 7.61
C VAL A 137 -11.66 9.83 6.68
N ILE A 138 -12.13 11.07 6.67
CA ILE A 138 -13.35 11.45 5.96
C ILE A 138 -13.03 12.54 4.94
N LYS A 139 -13.51 12.41 3.71
CA LYS A 139 -13.62 13.48 2.72
C LYS A 139 -15.09 13.72 2.41
N LEU A 140 -15.53 14.95 2.55
CA LEU A 140 -16.90 15.37 2.23
C LEU A 140 -17.03 15.66 0.72
N GLU A 141 -18.25 15.66 0.20
CA GLU A 141 -18.56 15.89 -1.21
C GLU A 141 -18.03 17.23 -1.72
N ARG A 142 -18.08 18.27 -0.86
CA ARG A 142 -17.60 19.63 -1.17
C ARG A 142 -16.09 19.81 -1.11
N GLU A 143 -15.37 18.88 -0.48
CA GLU A 143 -13.92 18.96 -0.31
C GLU A 143 -13.21 18.56 -1.61
N ARG A 144 -12.24 19.37 -2.03
CA ARG A 144 -11.48 19.15 -3.27
C ARG A 144 -10.17 18.40 -3.04
N VAL A 145 -9.68 18.39 -1.80
CA VAL A 145 -8.41 17.77 -1.41
C VAL A 145 -8.70 16.61 -0.46
N ASN A 146 -8.04 15.49 -0.64
CA ASN A 146 -8.10 14.37 0.27
C ASN A 146 -6.94 14.41 1.28
N PHE A 147 -7.10 13.73 2.39
CA PHE A 147 -6.06 13.60 3.40
C PHE A 147 -4.92 12.72 2.88
N GLY A 148 -3.66 13.22 2.98
CA GLY A 148 -2.48 12.45 2.59
C GLY A 148 -2.29 12.26 1.07
N GLY A 149 -2.76 13.17 0.24
CA GLY A 149 -2.73 13.07 -1.24
C GLY A 149 -1.34 13.12 -1.90
N LEU A 150 -0.29 12.73 -1.17
CA LEU A 150 1.09 12.61 -1.65
C LEU A 150 1.63 11.21 -1.28
N TRP A 151 2.65 10.74 -2.00
CA TRP A 151 3.37 9.54 -1.62
C TRP A 151 4.06 9.71 -0.26
N HIS A 152 3.68 8.88 0.71
CA HIS A 152 4.24 8.93 2.07
C HIS A 152 4.18 7.57 2.78
N SER A 153 5.02 7.41 3.79
CA SER A 153 4.81 6.51 4.92
C SER A 153 4.26 7.34 6.07
N ASP A 154 3.40 6.77 6.90
CA ASP A 154 2.70 7.53 7.95
C ASP A 154 3.67 8.17 8.94
N THR A 155 3.44 9.45 9.23
CA THR A 155 4.04 10.22 10.34
C THR A 155 5.54 10.07 10.54
N THR A 156 6.33 9.99 9.46
CA THR A 156 7.79 9.86 9.53
C THR A 156 8.48 11.07 10.18
N TYR A 157 7.74 12.12 10.51
CA TYR A 157 8.21 13.25 11.31
C TYR A 157 8.21 12.98 12.82
N LEU A 158 7.81 11.79 13.28
CA LEU A 158 7.94 11.36 14.69
C LEU A 158 9.23 10.58 14.88
N GLU A 159 9.83 10.65 16.07
CA GLU A 159 11.04 9.87 16.41
C GLU A 159 10.80 8.35 16.33
N GLN A 160 9.59 7.92 16.66
CA GLN A 160 9.13 6.54 16.55
C GLN A 160 7.90 6.51 15.64
N PRO A 161 8.09 6.45 14.31
CA PRO A 161 6.99 6.35 13.38
C PRO A 161 6.25 5.02 13.54
N PRO A 162 4.95 4.96 13.22
CA PRO A 162 4.17 3.73 13.35
C PRO A 162 4.74 2.62 12.46
N MET A 163 4.71 1.39 12.97
CA MET A 163 5.14 0.23 12.19
C MET A 163 4.15 -0.16 11.11
N GLY A 164 2.86 -0.02 11.37
CA GLY A 164 1.83 -0.42 10.43
C GLY A 164 0.52 0.31 10.64
N THR A 165 -0.31 0.31 9.61
CA THR A 165 -1.61 0.98 9.62
C THR A 165 -2.68 0.07 9.00
N MET A 166 -3.81 -0.05 9.68
CA MET A 166 -5.03 -0.68 9.18
C MET A 166 -6.03 0.38 8.78
N LEU A 167 -6.65 0.23 7.62
CA LEU A 167 -7.66 1.13 7.09
C LEU A 167 -8.87 0.34 6.62
N VAL A 168 -10.05 0.61 7.19
CA VAL A 168 -11.31 -0.05 6.82
C VAL A 168 -12.22 0.93 6.11
N ALA A 169 -12.77 0.51 4.97
CA ALA A 169 -13.72 1.29 4.19
C ALA A 169 -15.13 1.21 4.80
N ARG A 170 -15.70 2.36 5.17
CA ARG A 170 -17.07 2.51 5.67
C ARG A 170 -18.02 3.03 4.62
N GLU A 171 -17.56 4.00 3.84
CA GLU A 171 -18.27 4.59 2.73
C GLU A 171 -17.27 4.89 1.62
N VAL A 172 -17.54 4.47 0.40
CA VAL A 172 -16.67 4.67 -0.75
C VAL A 172 -17.45 5.32 -1.89
N PRO A 173 -16.79 6.13 -2.72
CA PRO A 173 -17.40 6.69 -3.91
C PRO A 173 -17.70 5.57 -4.93
N PRO A 174 -18.63 5.77 -5.88
CA PRO A 174 -18.99 4.77 -6.90
C PRO A 174 -17.81 4.49 -7.87
N TYR A 175 -16.85 5.40 -7.96
CA TYR A 175 -15.61 5.28 -8.72
C TYR A 175 -14.51 6.16 -8.12
N GLY A 176 -13.25 5.83 -8.40
CA GLY A 176 -12.10 6.55 -7.90
C GLY A 176 -11.85 6.33 -6.41
N GLY A 177 -10.98 7.15 -5.83
CA GLY A 177 -10.58 7.04 -4.42
C GLY A 177 -9.72 5.82 -4.10
N ASP A 178 -9.13 5.19 -5.11
CA ASP A 178 -8.20 4.08 -4.96
C ASP A 178 -6.95 4.51 -4.18
N THR A 179 -6.19 3.55 -3.69
CA THR A 179 -4.90 3.81 -3.06
C THR A 179 -3.80 3.07 -3.81
N LEU A 180 -2.73 3.79 -4.13
CA LEU A 180 -1.48 3.22 -4.62
C LEU A 180 -0.58 2.86 -3.45
N PHE A 181 0.15 1.74 -3.57
CA PHE A 181 1.19 1.32 -2.62
C PHE A 181 2.49 1.08 -3.37
N ALA A 182 3.64 1.35 -2.75
CA ALA A 182 4.96 1.20 -3.34
C ALA A 182 5.91 0.43 -2.42
N ASN A 183 6.75 -0.44 -3.00
CA ASN A 183 7.70 -1.30 -2.31
C ASN A 183 9.06 -0.62 -2.17
N MET A 184 9.41 -0.22 -0.97
CA MET A 184 10.68 0.47 -0.69
C MET A 184 11.89 -0.45 -0.63
N TYR A 185 11.70 -1.77 -0.46
CA TYR A 185 12.77 -2.75 -0.64
C TYR A 185 13.22 -2.79 -2.10
N LEU A 186 12.28 -2.98 -3.03
CA LEU A 186 12.60 -2.98 -4.47
C LEU A 186 13.16 -1.64 -4.93
N ALA A 187 12.64 -0.52 -4.39
CA ALA A 187 13.17 0.79 -4.70
C ALA A 187 14.65 0.91 -4.31
N TYR A 188 15.06 0.38 -3.15
CA TYR A 188 16.46 0.32 -2.74
C TYR A 188 17.28 -0.67 -3.59
N GLU A 189 16.81 -1.89 -3.74
CA GLU A 189 17.50 -2.98 -4.44
C GLU A 189 17.79 -2.65 -5.92
N ARG A 190 16.96 -1.81 -6.55
CA ARG A 190 17.09 -1.37 -7.95
C ARG A 190 17.94 -0.12 -8.16
N LEU A 191 18.48 0.47 -7.10
CA LEU A 191 19.51 1.49 -7.21
C LEU A 191 20.85 0.87 -7.65
N SER A 192 21.66 1.64 -8.37
CA SER A 192 23.04 1.26 -8.64
C SER A 192 23.86 1.11 -7.35
N ALA A 193 24.93 0.33 -7.39
CA ALA A 193 25.81 0.17 -6.24
C ALA A 193 26.34 1.53 -5.74
N GLY A 194 26.81 2.38 -6.66
CA GLY A 194 27.32 3.72 -6.29
C GLY A 194 26.28 4.61 -5.63
N LEU A 195 24.99 4.50 -6.01
CA LEU A 195 23.93 5.24 -5.33
C LEU A 195 23.63 4.65 -3.95
N ARG A 196 23.62 3.33 -3.81
CA ARG A 196 23.44 2.69 -2.49
C ARG A 196 24.56 3.08 -1.54
N ASP A 197 25.81 3.05 -2.03
CA ASP A 197 26.99 3.48 -1.25
C ASP A 197 26.91 4.96 -0.86
N LEU A 198 26.41 5.83 -1.77
CA LEU A 198 26.19 7.24 -1.47
C LEU A 198 25.13 7.48 -0.38
N LEU A 199 24.05 6.68 -0.39
CA LEU A 199 22.94 6.82 0.56
C LEU A 199 23.25 6.20 1.92
N ASP A 200 24.24 5.32 1.99
CA ASP A 200 24.66 4.71 3.24
C ASP A 200 25.19 5.79 4.20
N GLY A 201 24.67 5.80 5.41
CA GLY A 201 24.98 6.79 6.41
C GLY A 201 24.33 8.17 6.25
N LEU A 202 23.61 8.44 5.13
CA LEU A 202 22.84 9.67 5.03
C LEU A 202 21.63 9.64 5.97
N VAL A 203 21.33 10.79 6.55
CA VAL A 203 20.20 11.02 7.44
C VAL A 203 19.25 12.02 6.81
N ALA A 204 17.97 11.69 6.75
CA ALA A 204 16.90 12.56 6.24
C ALA A 204 16.25 13.33 7.37
N VAL A 205 15.92 14.58 7.13
CA VAL A 205 15.11 15.44 7.99
C VAL A 205 13.67 15.35 7.49
N ASN A 206 12.75 14.93 8.35
CA ASN A 206 11.33 14.80 8.05
C ASN A 206 10.54 15.79 8.91
N SER A 207 9.63 16.55 8.29
CA SER A 207 8.84 17.58 8.95
C SER A 207 7.35 17.41 8.70
N SER A 208 6.54 17.65 9.73
CA SER A 208 5.07 17.69 9.63
C SER A 208 4.57 18.93 8.87
N ALA A 209 5.36 20.00 8.80
CA ALA A 209 5.01 21.23 8.09
C ALA A 209 4.88 20.98 6.57
N LYS A 210 5.72 20.13 5.99
CA LYS A 210 5.66 19.80 4.56
C LYS A 210 4.36 19.12 4.15
N ALA A 211 3.82 18.28 5.02
CA ALA A 211 2.64 17.46 4.70
C ALA A 211 1.36 18.26 4.50
N ASP A 212 1.35 19.53 4.87
CA ASP A 212 0.18 20.43 4.89
C ASP A 212 -1.13 19.74 5.33
N VAL A 213 -0.98 18.86 6.32
CA VAL A 213 -2.10 18.11 6.95
C VAL A 213 -3.16 19.06 7.46
N THR A 214 -2.77 20.32 7.58
CA THR A 214 -3.52 21.39 8.22
C THR A 214 -4.53 22.05 7.29
N GLN A 215 -4.21 22.25 6.02
CA GLN A 215 -5.14 22.94 5.09
C GLN A 215 -6.38 22.12 4.75
N THR A 216 -6.29 20.79 4.77
CA THR A 216 -7.43 19.94 4.45
C THR A 216 -8.44 19.76 5.57
N ARG A 217 -8.14 20.24 6.79
CA ARG A 217 -8.97 19.99 7.98
C ARG A 217 -9.02 21.12 9.00
N GLU A 218 -8.75 22.35 8.61
CA GLU A 218 -8.83 23.49 9.52
C GLU A 218 -10.15 23.57 10.28
N ASP A 219 -11.26 23.35 9.60
CA ASP A 219 -12.60 23.35 10.20
C ASP A 219 -12.77 22.23 11.25
N ARG A 220 -12.22 21.03 11.02
CA ARG A 220 -12.33 19.90 11.95
C ARG A 220 -11.35 19.95 13.12
N ILE A 221 -10.22 20.63 12.96
CA ILE A 221 -9.29 20.86 14.07
C ILE A 221 -9.84 21.96 14.99
N ARG A 222 -10.52 22.99 14.43
CA ARG A 222 -11.21 24.05 15.19
C ARG A 222 -12.36 23.50 16.03
N ASP A 223 -13.15 22.56 15.51
CA ASP A 223 -14.28 21.94 16.21
C ASP A 223 -13.88 21.15 17.46
N HIS A 224 -12.59 20.85 17.64
CA HIS A 224 -12.06 20.07 18.77
C HIS A 224 -11.43 20.93 19.88
N GLY A 225 -11.60 22.27 19.83
CA GLY A 225 -11.22 23.17 20.92
C GLY A 225 -9.71 23.33 21.17
N ARG A 226 -8.86 22.82 20.31
CA ARG A 226 -7.40 23.05 20.35
C ARG A 226 -7.08 24.32 19.57
N ASN A 227 -7.08 25.43 20.28
CA ASN A 227 -6.79 26.78 19.75
C ASN A 227 -5.29 27.11 19.79
N ASP A 228 -4.43 26.16 20.14
CA ASP A 228 -3.02 26.39 20.35
C ASP A 228 -2.22 26.22 19.03
N ALA A 229 -1.13 26.99 18.93
CA ALA A 229 -0.16 26.86 17.86
C ALA A 229 0.20 25.36 17.68
N ARG A 230 -0.01 24.84 16.49
CA ARG A 230 0.21 23.41 16.20
C ARG A 230 1.68 23.10 16.42
N PRO A 231 2.01 22.08 17.22
CA PRO A 231 3.39 21.66 17.33
C PRO A 231 3.87 21.17 15.95
N GLU A 232 4.92 21.79 15.45
CA GLU A 232 5.66 21.22 14.33
C GLU A 232 6.52 20.09 14.87
N TYR A 233 6.41 18.92 14.22
CA TYR A 233 7.23 17.77 14.53
C TYR A 233 8.32 17.66 13.48
N GLU A 234 9.54 17.44 13.92
CA GLU A 234 10.68 17.13 13.08
C GLU A 234 11.42 15.93 13.64
N ALA A 235 11.79 15.00 12.77
CA ALA A 235 12.57 13.83 13.15
C ALA A 235 13.66 13.52 12.12
N LEU A 236 14.76 12.96 12.64
CA LEU A 236 15.91 12.50 11.87
C LEU A 236 15.87 10.99 11.73
N HIS A 237 15.86 10.50 10.48
CA HIS A 237 15.89 9.08 10.18
C HIS A 237 16.95 8.74 9.15
N PRO A 238 17.49 7.51 9.17
CA PRO A 238 18.38 7.06 8.10
C PRO A 238 17.61 7.08 6.76
N VAL A 239 18.29 7.46 5.69
CA VAL A 239 17.74 7.41 4.32
C VAL A 239 17.46 5.97 3.90
N VAL A 240 18.27 5.04 4.36
CA VAL A 240 18.12 3.59 4.19
C VAL A 240 17.98 2.98 5.59
N ARG A 241 16.80 2.39 5.87
CA ARG A 241 16.58 1.70 7.15
C ARG A 241 16.66 0.19 6.99
N THR A 242 17.13 -0.49 8.03
CA THR A 242 16.98 -1.95 8.14
C THR A 242 15.63 -2.27 8.79
N HIS A 243 14.86 -3.13 8.13
CA HIS A 243 13.58 -3.58 8.69
C HIS A 243 13.81 -4.53 9.88
N PRO A 244 13.21 -4.28 11.06
CA PRO A 244 13.57 -4.99 12.30
C PRO A 244 13.19 -6.47 12.31
N GLU A 245 12.21 -6.90 11.51
CA GLU A 245 11.77 -8.29 11.47
C GLU A 245 12.34 -9.08 10.28
N THR A 246 12.53 -8.44 9.13
CA THR A 246 13.00 -9.13 7.92
C THR A 246 14.49 -8.99 7.68
N GLY A 247 15.14 -8.01 8.31
CA GLY A 247 16.55 -7.65 8.08
C GLY A 247 16.81 -7.00 6.71
N ARG A 248 15.77 -6.80 5.88
CA ARG A 248 15.91 -6.18 4.55
C ARG A 248 16.09 -4.68 4.66
N MET A 249 16.83 -4.11 3.73
CA MET A 249 17.04 -2.67 3.62
C MET A 249 15.99 -2.03 2.73
N ALA A 250 15.45 -0.91 3.17
CA ALA A 250 14.40 -0.14 2.48
C ALA A 250 14.78 1.33 2.39
N LEU A 251 14.44 2.01 1.28
CA LEU A 251 14.47 3.47 1.25
C LEU A 251 13.43 4.01 2.24
N TYR A 252 13.88 4.94 3.11
CA TYR A 252 13.02 5.49 4.16
C TYR A 252 12.93 7.02 4.09
N ILE A 253 12.66 7.51 2.91
CA ILE A 253 12.36 8.91 2.58
C ILE A 253 11.06 8.97 1.79
N ASN A 254 10.33 10.06 1.87
CA ASN A 254 9.08 10.22 1.12
C ASN A 254 8.80 11.68 0.75
N GLY A 255 8.04 11.86 -0.34
CA GLY A 255 7.68 13.18 -0.84
C GLY A 255 6.80 14.00 0.10
N GLY A 256 6.04 13.33 1.00
CA GLY A 256 5.13 13.98 1.94
C GLY A 256 5.81 14.64 3.13
N HIS A 257 6.94 14.09 3.61
CA HIS A 257 7.52 14.53 4.88
C HIS A 257 9.01 14.90 4.79
N THR A 258 9.81 14.27 3.90
CA THR A 258 11.25 14.51 3.83
C THR A 258 11.54 15.86 3.16
N ILE A 259 12.23 16.75 3.87
CA ILE A 259 12.54 18.11 3.39
C ILE A 259 13.96 18.23 2.87
N ARG A 260 14.95 17.63 3.52
CA ARG A 260 16.36 17.70 3.17
C ARG A 260 17.17 16.56 3.80
N PHE A 261 18.42 16.44 3.43
CA PHE A 261 19.39 15.65 4.20
C PHE A 261 19.93 16.48 5.37
N LYS A 262 20.28 15.79 6.46
CA LYS A 262 20.94 16.44 7.60
C LYS A 262 22.26 17.09 7.15
N ASP A 263 22.57 18.25 7.70
CA ASP A 263 23.76 19.04 7.42
C ASP A 263 23.88 19.54 5.96
N MET A 264 22.78 19.46 5.17
CA MET A 264 22.63 20.05 3.84
C MET A 264 21.43 21.00 3.82
N THR A 265 21.49 22.00 2.95
CA THR A 265 20.34 22.87 2.66
C THR A 265 19.27 22.11 1.85
N GLU A 266 18.06 22.66 1.77
CA GLU A 266 17.01 22.12 0.90
C GLU A 266 17.41 22.17 -0.57
N GLU A 267 18.06 23.28 -1.00
CA GLU A 267 18.54 23.45 -2.38
C GLU A 267 19.57 22.39 -2.76
N GLU A 268 20.56 22.13 -1.89
CA GLU A 268 21.57 21.09 -2.10
C GLU A 268 20.98 19.67 -2.11
N SER A 269 19.95 19.43 -1.30
CA SER A 269 19.28 18.13 -1.18
C SER A 269 18.31 17.83 -2.34
N ALA A 270 17.68 18.87 -2.89
CA ALA A 270 16.57 18.73 -3.82
C ALA A 270 16.88 17.88 -5.07
N PRO A 271 18.03 17.98 -5.75
CA PRO A 271 18.32 17.17 -6.95
C PRO A 271 18.28 15.66 -6.66
N LEU A 272 18.90 15.22 -5.56
CA LEU A 272 18.94 13.81 -5.18
C LEU A 272 17.58 13.35 -4.64
N LEU A 273 16.90 14.13 -3.80
CA LEU A 273 15.56 13.81 -3.29
C LEU A 273 14.56 13.67 -4.42
N ASN A 274 14.54 14.58 -5.39
CA ASN A 274 13.63 14.52 -6.54
C ASN A 274 13.87 13.28 -7.39
N PHE A 275 15.12 12.91 -7.63
CA PHE A 275 15.45 11.66 -8.31
C PHE A 275 14.91 10.45 -7.53
N LEU A 276 15.15 10.39 -6.22
CA LEU A 276 14.74 9.26 -5.37
C LEU A 276 13.20 9.17 -5.26
N PHE A 277 12.49 10.30 -5.11
CA PHE A 277 11.02 10.32 -5.08
C PHE A 277 10.41 9.82 -6.38
N ALA A 278 10.98 10.19 -7.53
CA ALA A 278 10.54 9.68 -8.82
C ALA A 278 10.90 8.20 -9.01
N HIS A 279 12.07 7.77 -8.53
CA HIS A 279 12.53 6.39 -8.63
C HIS A 279 11.65 5.44 -7.81
N GLN A 280 11.37 5.76 -6.54
CA GLN A 280 10.67 4.86 -5.61
C GLN A 280 9.18 4.66 -5.92
N THR A 281 8.61 5.51 -6.77
CA THR A 281 7.19 5.46 -7.16
C THR A 281 6.98 5.00 -8.61
N ARG A 282 7.98 4.35 -9.20
CA ARG A 282 7.86 3.77 -10.54
C ARG A 282 6.76 2.70 -10.56
N PRO A 283 6.02 2.57 -11.68
CA PRO A 283 4.94 1.59 -11.80
C PRO A 283 5.37 0.16 -11.45
N GLU A 284 6.62 -0.21 -11.76
CA GLU A 284 7.16 -1.56 -11.51
C GLU A 284 7.30 -1.89 -10.02
N PHE A 285 7.24 -0.89 -9.14
CA PHE A 285 7.34 -1.06 -7.68
C PHE A 285 5.99 -0.95 -6.99
N THR A 286 4.90 -0.74 -7.73
CA THR A 286 3.61 -0.35 -7.18
C THR A 286 2.51 -1.37 -7.42
N CYS A 287 1.46 -1.27 -6.60
CA CYS A 287 0.13 -1.79 -6.90
C CYS A 287 -0.92 -0.72 -6.69
N ARG A 288 -2.12 -0.93 -7.25
CA ARG A 288 -3.30 -0.09 -7.08
C ARG A 288 -4.42 -0.93 -6.48
N PHE A 289 -4.99 -0.45 -5.38
CA PHE A 289 -6.09 -1.10 -4.71
C PHE A 289 -7.36 -0.27 -4.84
N ARG A 290 -8.41 -0.88 -5.41
CA ARG A 290 -9.75 -0.32 -5.47
C ARG A 290 -10.52 -0.72 -4.22
N TRP A 291 -11.16 0.27 -3.60
CA TRP A 291 -11.93 0.09 -2.39
C TRP A 291 -13.38 -0.29 -2.68
N ASP A 292 -13.89 -1.24 -1.92
CA ASP A 292 -15.31 -1.52 -1.73
C ASP A 292 -15.64 -1.38 -0.25
N VAL A 293 -16.92 -1.14 0.11
CA VAL A 293 -17.32 -1.10 1.53
C VAL A 293 -16.97 -2.44 2.19
N GLY A 294 -16.43 -2.40 3.40
CA GLY A 294 -15.93 -3.59 4.09
C GLY A 294 -14.53 -4.04 3.66
N SER A 295 -13.88 -3.38 2.69
CA SER A 295 -12.47 -3.65 2.43
C SER A 295 -11.61 -3.18 3.59
N LEU A 296 -10.62 -4.00 3.99
CA LEU A 296 -9.55 -3.66 4.91
C LEU A 296 -8.22 -3.73 4.17
N ALA A 297 -7.36 -2.72 4.33
CA ALA A 297 -5.95 -2.76 3.98
C ALA A 297 -5.10 -2.67 5.25
N PHE A 298 -4.03 -3.45 5.32
CA PHE A 298 -3.02 -3.39 6.37
C PHE A 298 -1.64 -3.32 5.74
N TRP A 299 -0.95 -2.18 5.90
CA TRP A 299 0.36 -1.95 5.30
C TRP A 299 1.44 -1.71 6.34
N ASP A 300 2.67 -2.03 5.94
CA ASP A 300 3.89 -1.87 6.73
C ASP A 300 4.56 -0.54 6.39
N ASN A 301 4.44 0.44 7.29
CA ASN A 301 5.03 1.76 7.12
C ASN A 301 6.57 1.75 7.13
N ARG A 302 7.18 0.66 7.56
CA ARG A 302 8.63 0.52 7.65
C ARG A 302 9.27 0.26 6.29
N CYS A 303 8.50 -0.23 5.32
CA CYS A 303 9.00 -0.62 4.00
C CYS A 303 8.01 -0.37 2.84
N ALA A 304 6.86 0.26 3.10
CA ALA A 304 5.91 0.65 2.08
C ALA A 304 5.56 2.13 2.17
N GLN A 305 5.30 2.74 1.02
CA GLN A 305 4.64 4.03 0.89
C GLN A 305 3.27 3.86 0.29
N HIS A 306 2.39 4.82 0.53
CA HIS A 306 1.08 4.85 -0.10
C HIS A 306 0.69 6.25 -0.57
N ASN A 307 -0.25 6.30 -1.53
CA ASN A 307 -0.79 7.53 -2.08
C ASN A 307 -2.29 7.33 -2.39
N PRO A 308 -3.20 7.91 -1.60
CA PRO A 308 -4.62 7.91 -1.90
C PRO A 308 -4.92 8.84 -3.08
N ILE A 309 -5.55 8.31 -4.13
CA ILE A 309 -5.86 9.05 -5.35
C ILE A 309 -7.08 9.94 -5.09
N ASN A 310 -7.00 11.20 -5.54
CA ASN A 310 -8.05 12.22 -5.38
C ASN A 310 -8.80 12.46 -6.70
N ASP A 311 -9.49 11.45 -7.20
CA ASP A 311 -10.22 11.45 -8.48
C ASP A 311 -11.74 11.22 -8.33
N TYR A 312 -12.31 11.48 -7.12
CA TYR A 312 -13.71 11.27 -6.77
C TYR A 312 -14.37 12.55 -6.25
N HIS A 313 -14.27 13.63 -7.01
CA HIS A 313 -14.87 14.93 -6.66
C HIS A 313 -16.40 14.83 -6.65
N GLY A 314 -17.04 15.48 -5.67
CA GLY A 314 -18.48 15.46 -5.49
C GLY A 314 -19.00 14.22 -4.71
N PHE A 315 -18.13 13.31 -4.30
CA PHE A 315 -18.51 12.13 -3.52
C PHE A 315 -17.85 12.13 -2.15
N ARG A 316 -18.58 11.58 -1.18
CA ARG A 316 -18.11 11.34 0.17
C ARG A 316 -17.31 10.04 0.24
N ARG A 317 -16.30 10.03 1.13
CA ARG A 317 -15.53 8.81 1.47
C ARG A 317 -15.27 8.79 2.96
N VAL A 318 -15.58 7.68 3.62
CA VAL A 318 -15.38 7.49 5.06
C VAL A 318 -14.58 6.23 5.31
N MET A 319 -13.45 6.38 6.00
CA MET A 319 -12.60 5.27 6.41
C MET A 319 -12.33 5.36 7.92
N HIS A 320 -12.13 4.20 8.54
CA HIS A 320 -11.62 4.10 9.91
C HIS A 320 -10.18 3.59 9.88
N ARG A 321 -9.28 4.35 10.48
CA ARG A 321 -7.85 4.04 10.55
C ARG A 321 -7.43 3.68 11.97
N VAL A 322 -6.68 2.58 12.10
CA VAL A 322 -5.92 2.24 13.31
C VAL A 322 -4.45 2.20 12.97
N THR A 323 -3.64 2.85 13.79
CA THR A 323 -2.19 2.93 13.61
C THR A 323 -1.50 2.20 14.77
N LEU A 324 -0.48 1.41 14.46
CA LEU A 324 0.25 0.60 15.43
C LEU A 324 1.58 1.25 15.79
N ALA A 325 1.92 1.28 17.09
CA ALA A 325 3.19 1.78 17.58
C ALA A 325 4.36 1.13 16.84
N GLY A 326 5.37 1.91 16.53
CA GLY A 326 6.57 1.45 15.85
C GLY A 326 7.83 1.67 16.67
N ASP A 327 8.96 1.45 16.02
CA ASP A 327 10.31 1.58 16.54
C ASP A 327 11.02 2.81 15.97
N ARG A 328 12.11 3.20 16.60
CA ARG A 328 13.02 4.19 16.02
C ARG A 328 13.76 3.58 14.83
N PRO A 329 13.68 4.17 13.62
CA PRO A 329 14.37 3.69 12.42
C PRO A 329 15.89 3.62 12.60
N ARG A 330 16.49 2.53 12.13
CA ARG A 330 17.94 2.28 12.22
C ARG A 330 18.50 1.80 10.88
#